data_cb8af01ebad301612852532c82688ead
#
_entry.id   cb8af01ebad301612852532c82688ead
#
_cell.length_a   1.000
_cell.length_b   1.000
_cell.length_c   1.000
_cell.angle_alpha   90.00
_cell.angle_beta   90.00
_cell.angle_gamma   90.00
#
_symmetry.space_group_name_H-M   'P 1'
#
loop_
_entity.id
_entity.type
_entity.pdbx_description
1 polymer ?
#
loop_
_entity_poly.entity_id
_entity_poly.type
_entity_poly.pdbx_seq_one_letter_code
_entity_poly.pdbx_strand_id
1 'polypeptide(L)'
;MGVLVTALSICAVTSFAQGRAKTGPDPATIRDAELEKDSLHNLEVARHYFKQKKAYLAALKRCEEIDAGNPNFAKMDEVLFIAGESSMKLAETGGKQKTKVVVPDSMLAREKQDLKYKTPEELRLDARVYLSRLLADYPNSTFRSQAESDLRALGEPPAAALPTVEPPPVKPPQ
;
A
#
# COMPACT_ATOMS: atom_id res chain seq x y z
N MET A 1 19.39 84.26 -23.75
CA MET A 1 19.82 83.19 -22.83
C MET A 1 18.58 82.37 -22.45
N GLY A 2 18.34 81.33 -23.13
CA GLY A 2 17.19 80.41 -22.95
C GLY A 2 17.62 79.10 -22.43
N VAL A 3 17.13 78.72 -21.27
CA VAL A 3 17.39 77.42 -20.65
C VAL A 3 16.30 76.43 -21.08
N LEU A 4 16.64 75.45 -21.83
CA LEU A 4 15.75 74.37 -22.31
C LEU A 4 15.75 73.29 -21.25
N VAL A 5 14.62 73.12 -20.54
CA VAL A 5 14.41 72.05 -19.58
C VAL A 5 13.69 70.90 -20.31
N THR A 6 14.41 69.82 -20.64
CA THR A 6 13.84 68.57 -21.18
C THR A 6 13.38 67.70 -20.03
N ALA A 7 12.05 67.55 -19.89
CA ALA A 7 11.44 66.60 -18.98
C ALA A 7 11.47 65.18 -19.57
N LEU A 8 12.24 64.28 -18.94
CA LEU A 8 12.32 62.88 -19.28
C LEU A 8 11.17 62.11 -18.60
N SER A 9 10.13 61.73 -19.39
CA SER A 9 8.99 60.97 -18.90
C SER A 9 9.35 59.47 -18.87
N ILE A 10 9.50 58.93 -17.67
CA ILE A 10 9.74 57.48 -17.48
C ILE A 10 8.37 56.78 -17.45
N CYS A 11 8.03 56.11 -18.55
CA CYS A 11 6.89 55.20 -18.57
C CYS A 11 7.25 53.88 -17.86
N ALA A 12 6.73 53.74 -16.64
CA ALA A 12 6.78 52.44 -15.94
C ALA A 12 5.75 51.50 -16.56
N VAL A 13 6.21 50.53 -17.35
CA VAL A 13 5.40 49.42 -17.82
C VAL A 13 5.23 48.41 -16.69
N THR A 14 4.09 48.44 -16.00
CA THR A 14 3.67 47.41 -15.08
C THR A 14 3.27 46.17 -15.88
N SER A 15 4.18 45.20 -16.00
CA SER A 15 3.85 43.89 -16.54
C SER A 15 2.95 43.12 -15.55
N PHE A 16 1.65 43.14 -15.80
CA PHE A 16 0.73 42.21 -15.16
C PHE A 16 1.02 40.83 -15.70
N ALA A 17 1.75 40.03 -14.92
CA ALA A 17 1.82 38.57 -15.11
C ALA A 17 0.41 38.02 -14.87
N GLN A 18 -0.37 37.87 -15.94
CA GLN A 18 -1.63 37.14 -15.91
C GLN A 18 -1.29 35.67 -15.67
N GLY A 19 -1.31 35.26 -14.42
CA GLY A 19 -1.32 33.89 -14.02
C GLY A 19 -2.53 33.22 -14.71
N ARG A 20 -2.25 32.46 -15.76
CA ARG A 20 -3.27 31.66 -16.45
C ARG A 20 -3.83 30.69 -15.42
N ALA A 21 -5.03 30.95 -14.92
CA ALA A 21 -5.75 30.01 -14.06
C ALA A 21 -5.85 28.69 -14.81
N LYS A 22 -5.18 27.66 -14.32
CA LYS A 22 -5.33 26.31 -14.84
C LYS A 22 -6.73 25.86 -14.49
N THR A 23 -7.64 25.94 -15.45
CA THR A 23 -9.02 25.40 -15.37
C THR A 23 -9.05 23.87 -15.55
N GLY A 24 -8.02 23.18 -15.12
CA GLY A 24 -7.99 21.72 -15.06
C GLY A 24 -8.28 21.23 -13.63
N PRO A 25 -8.75 19.99 -13.47
CA PRO A 25 -8.90 19.39 -12.16
C PRO A 25 -7.56 19.42 -11.41
N ASP A 26 -7.62 19.53 -10.10
CA ASP A 26 -6.45 19.57 -9.24
C ASP A 26 -5.55 18.33 -9.52
N PRO A 27 -4.23 18.50 -9.75
CA PRO A 27 -3.31 17.38 -9.94
C PRO A 27 -3.35 16.34 -8.82
N ALA A 28 -3.67 16.73 -7.58
CA ALA A 28 -3.88 15.80 -6.47
C ALA A 28 -5.10 14.91 -6.71
N THR A 29 -6.22 15.48 -7.17
CA THR A 29 -7.46 14.74 -7.46
C THR A 29 -7.27 13.75 -8.63
N ILE A 30 -6.49 14.14 -9.65
CA ILE A 30 -6.17 13.25 -10.78
C ILE A 30 -5.28 12.08 -10.31
N ARG A 31 -4.29 12.36 -9.45
CA ARG A 31 -3.44 11.29 -8.89
C ARG A 31 -4.25 10.30 -8.08
N ASP A 32 -5.13 10.79 -7.22
CA ASP A 32 -5.98 9.92 -6.40
C ASP A 32 -6.89 9.04 -7.26
N ALA A 33 -7.45 9.56 -8.33
CA ALA A 33 -8.27 8.78 -9.25
C ALA A 33 -7.48 7.73 -10.04
N GLU A 34 -6.26 8.03 -10.44
CA GLU A 34 -5.37 7.05 -11.10
C GLU A 34 -4.93 5.97 -10.13
N LEU A 35 -4.51 6.34 -8.92
CA LEU A 35 -4.15 5.40 -7.86
C LEU A 35 -5.32 4.47 -7.51
N GLU A 36 -6.52 5.01 -7.43
CA GLU A 36 -7.74 4.23 -7.17
C GLU A 36 -8.02 3.23 -8.28
N LYS A 37 -7.87 3.63 -9.54
CA LYS A 37 -8.03 2.77 -10.72
C LYS A 37 -6.99 1.65 -10.76
N ASP A 38 -5.72 1.96 -10.49
CA ASP A 38 -4.63 0.99 -10.47
C ASP A 38 -4.82 0.01 -9.30
N SER A 39 -5.26 0.50 -8.14
CA SER A 39 -5.58 -0.32 -6.98
C SER A 39 -6.74 -1.27 -7.26
N LEU A 40 -7.79 -0.81 -7.96
CA LEU A 40 -8.91 -1.67 -8.40
C LEU A 40 -8.43 -2.77 -9.33
N HIS A 41 -7.60 -2.45 -10.31
CA HIS A 41 -7.03 -3.44 -11.22
C HIS A 41 -6.19 -4.49 -10.48
N ASN A 42 -5.29 -4.04 -9.61
CA ASN A 42 -4.47 -4.94 -8.79
C ASN A 42 -5.31 -5.82 -7.86
N LEU A 43 -6.40 -5.30 -7.30
CA LEU A 43 -7.33 -6.09 -6.49
C LEU A 43 -8.04 -7.17 -7.32
N GLU A 44 -8.47 -6.86 -8.54
CA GLU A 44 -9.05 -7.86 -9.45
C GLU A 44 -8.07 -8.98 -9.76
N VAL A 45 -6.82 -8.63 -10.03
CA VAL A 45 -5.74 -9.59 -10.26
C VAL A 45 -5.47 -10.43 -8.99
N ALA A 46 -5.46 -9.80 -7.81
CA ALA A 46 -5.31 -10.50 -6.53
C ALA A 46 -6.44 -11.51 -6.30
N ARG A 47 -7.70 -11.12 -6.54
CA ARG A 47 -8.87 -12.03 -6.48
C ARG A 47 -8.73 -13.22 -7.42
N HIS A 48 -8.29 -12.98 -8.65
CA HIS A 48 -8.08 -14.04 -9.64
C HIS A 48 -7.02 -15.04 -9.15
N TYR A 49 -5.87 -14.54 -8.68
CA TYR A 49 -4.82 -15.39 -8.13
C TYR A 49 -5.29 -16.16 -6.89
N PHE A 50 -5.99 -15.51 -5.99
CA PHE A 50 -6.47 -16.13 -4.76
C PHE A 50 -7.53 -17.19 -5.01
N LYS A 51 -8.61 -16.84 -5.72
CA LYS A 51 -9.79 -17.71 -5.89
C LYS A 51 -9.61 -18.78 -6.95
N GLN A 52 -9.09 -18.41 -8.12
CA GLN A 52 -9.06 -19.31 -9.28
C GLN A 52 -7.74 -20.05 -9.41
N LYS A 53 -6.62 -19.36 -9.28
CA LYS A 53 -5.29 -19.97 -9.47
C LYS A 53 -4.73 -20.58 -8.19
N LYS A 54 -5.27 -20.22 -7.02
CA LYS A 54 -4.72 -20.54 -5.69
C LYS A 54 -3.23 -20.22 -5.60
N ALA A 55 -2.83 -19.15 -6.30
CA ALA A 55 -1.49 -18.61 -6.37
C ALA A 55 -1.31 -17.58 -5.25
N TYR A 56 -1.31 -18.05 -4.00
CA TYR A 56 -1.38 -17.20 -2.82
C TYR A 56 -0.23 -16.20 -2.70
N LEU A 57 0.99 -16.59 -3.10
CA LEU A 57 2.12 -15.65 -3.12
C LEU A 57 1.88 -14.50 -4.10
N ALA A 58 1.36 -14.80 -5.30
CA ALA A 58 1.06 -13.76 -6.28
C ALA A 58 -0.10 -12.87 -5.81
N ALA A 59 -1.12 -13.45 -5.16
CA ALA A 59 -2.20 -12.67 -4.56
C ALA A 59 -1.68 -11.75 -3.45
N LEU A 60 -0.85 -12.26 -2.54
CA LEU A 60 -0.23 -11.48 -1.46
C LEU A 60 0.57 -10.30 -2.02
N LYS A 61 1.42 -10.54 -3.03
CA LYS A 61 2.21 -9.48 -3.67
C LYS A 61 1.36 -8.36 -4.24
N ARG A 62 0.23 -8.68 -4.90
CA ARG A 62 -0.69 -7.66 -5.39
C ARG A 62 -1.35 -6.86 -4.27
N CYS A 63 -1.67 -7.52 -3.15
CA CYS A 63 -2.20 -6.82 -1.98
C CYS A 63 -1.14 -5.91 -1.34
N GLU A 64 0.11 -6.36 -1.22
CA GLU A 64 1.23 -5.55 -0.73
C GLU A 64 1.48 -4.31 -1.62
N GLU A 65 1.38 -4.46 -2.95
CA GLU A 65 1.50 -3.34 -3.89
C GLU A 65 0.38 -2.29 -3.69
N ILE A 66 -0.85 -2.73 -3.45
CA ILE A 66 -1.96 -1.81 -3.17
C ILE A 66 -1.74 -1.11 -1.83
N ASP A 67 -1.41 -1.84 -0.77
CA ASP A 67 -1.22 -1.29 0.57
C ASP A 67 -0.08 -0.26 0.61
N ALA A 68 1.00 -0.51 -0.12
CA ALA A 68 2.13 0.41 -0.22
C ALA A 68 1.84 1.63 -1.11
N GLY A 69 1.10 1.45 -2.21
CA GLY A 69 0.85 2.50 -3.20
C GLY A 69 -0.35 3.38 -2.88
N ASN A 70 -1.40 2.82 -2.29
CA ASN A 70 -2.64 3.53 -1.97
C ASN A 70 -3.23 3.05 -0.63
N PRO A 71 -2.67 3.46 0.51
CA PRO A 71 -3.12 3.01 1.83
C PRO A 71 -4.57 3.43 2.16
N ASN A 72 -5.10 4.44 1.46
CA ASN A 72 -6.47 4.93 1.63
C ASN A 72 -7.46 4.36 0.59
N PHE A 73 -7.10 3.27 -0.06
CA PHE A 73 -7.94 2.64 -1.07
C PHE A 73 -9.32 2.27 -0.55
N ALA A 74 -10.37 2.56 -1.33
CA ALA A 74 -11.77 2.39 -0.89
C ALA A 74 -12.14 0.94 -0.52
N LYS A 75 -11.41 -0.05 -1.03
CA LYS A 75 -11.62 -1.48 -0.73
C LYS A 75 -10.44 -2.10 0.01
N MET A 76 -9.79 -1.32 0.87
CA MET A 76 -8.64 -1.78 1.63
C MET A 76 -9.01 -2.93 2.57
N ASP A 77 -10.22 -2.98 3.07
CA ASP A 77 -10.72 -4.09 3.89
C ASP A 77 -10.62 -5.44 3.15
N GLU A 78 -11.00 -5.49 1.88
CA GLU A 78 -10.86 -6.70 1.06
C GLU A 78 -9.38 -7.02 0.75
N VAL A 79 -8.56 -5.99 0.53
CA VAL A 79 -7.11 -6.16 0.33
C VAL A 79 -6.47 -6.82 1.55
N LEU A 80 -6.75 -6.30 2.74
CA LEU A 80 -6.24 -6.82 4.00
C LEU A 80 -6.72 -8.26 4.26
N PHE A 81 -7.98 -8.54 3.94
CA PHE A 81 -8.54 -9.88 4.05
C PHE A 81 -7.81 -10.88 3.14
N ILE A 82 -7.67 -10.56 1.83
CA ILE A 82 -6.97 -11.44 0.87
C ILE A 82 -5.49 -11.61 1.25
N ALA A 83 -4.83 -10.56 1.75
CA ALA A 83 -3.45 -10.64 2.21
C ALA A 83 -3.32 -11.58 3.42
N GLY A 84 -4.18 -11.45 4.41
CA GLY A 84 -4.23 -12.30 5.60
C GLY A 84 -4.46 -13.77 5.25
N GLU A 85 -5.52 -14.07 4.49
CA GLU A 85 -5.83 -15.41 4.03
C GLU A 85 -4.71 -16.02 3.17
N SER A 86 -4.13 -15.23 2.27
CA SER A 86 -3.01 -15.68 1.44
C SER A 86 -1.80 -16.06 2.28
N SER A 87 -1.48 -15.27 3.30
CA SER A 87 -0.39 -15.54 4.23
C SER A 87 -0.64 -16.82 5.04
N MET A 88 -1.88 -17.05 5.51
CA MET A 88 -2.27 -18.29 6.18
C MET A 88 -2.08 -19.50 5.28
N LYS A 89 -2.58 -19.45 4.03
CA LYS A 89 -2.46 -20.53 3.06
C LYS A 89 -1.00 -20.84 2.69
N LEU A 90 -0.17 -19.81 2.59
CA LEU A 90 1.27 -19.98 2.38
C LEU A 90 1.94 -20.64 3.59
N ALA A 91 1.56 -20.27 4.81
CA ALA A 91 2.08 -20.90 6.04
C ALA A 91 1.75 -22.39 6.10
N GLU A 92 0.51 -22.79 5.71
CA GLU A 92 0.09 -24.19 5.64
C GLU A 92 0.94 -25.02 4.66
N THR A 93 1.37 -24.40 3.55
CA THR A 93 2.20 -25.07 2.53
C THR A 93 3.71 -25.01 2.83
N GLY A 94 4.09 -24.55 4.02
CA GLY A 94 5.48 -24.37 4.42
C GLY A 94 6.21 -23.29 3.62
N GLY A 95 5.49 -22.27 3.16
CA GLY A 95 6.03 -21.19 2.32
C GLY A 95 6.34 -21.62 0.88
N LYS A 96 6.04 -22.88 0.53
CA LYS A 96 6.34 -23.43 -0.80
C LYS A 96 5.10 -23.39 -1.67
N GLN A 97 5.06 -22.47 -2.61
CA GLN A 97 4.07 -22.54 -3.67
C GLN A 97 4.69 -23.13 -4.93
N LYS A 98 4.07 -24.19 -5.47
CA LYS A 98 4.43 -24.73 -6.78
C LYS A 98 3.89 -23.77 -7.85
N THR A 99 4.59 -22.68 -8.06
CA THR A 99 4.23 -21.72 -9.11
C THR A 99 4.76 -22.24 -10.42
N LYS A 100 3.88 -22.77 -11.26
CA LYS A 100 4.17 -23.04 -12.66
C LYS A 100 4.01 -21.72 -13.45
N VAL A 101 4.71 -20.70 -13.02
CA VAL A 101 4.83 -19.45 -13.78
C VAL A 101 6.02 -19.64 -14.69
N VAL A 102 5.78 -19.66 -16.00
CA VAL A 102 6.82 -19.55 -17.01
C VAL A 102 7.30 -18.10 -16.97
N VAL A 103 8.28 -17.83 -16.11
CA VAL A 103 8.96 -16.54 -16.05
C VAL A 103 10.19 -16.64 -16.95
N PRO A 104 10.45 -15.67 -17.83
CA PRO A 104 11.67 -15.65 -18.64
C PRO A 104 12.92 -15.76 -17.74
N ASP A 105 13.89 -16.58 -18.15
CA ASP A 105 15.12 -16.89 -17.38
C ASP A 105 15.89 -15.66 -16.88
N SER A 106 15.78 -14.55 -17.59
CA SER A 106 16.41 -13.27 -17.21
C SER A 106 15.80 -12.59 -15.97
N MET A 107 14.53 -12.86 -15.66
CA MET A 107 13.87 -12.34 -14.44
C MET A 107 14.05 -13.28 -13.25
N LEU A 108 14.19 -14.59 -13.49
CA LEU A 108 14.34 -15.61 -12.44
C LEU A 108 15.56 -15.42 -11.54
N ALA A 109 16.66 -14.85 -12.05
CA ALA A 109 17.89 -14.70 -11.27
C ALA A 109 17.77 -13.58 -10.20
N ARG A 110 17.06 -12.49 -10.50
CA ARG A 110 16.83 -11.37 -9.58
C ARG A 110 15.73 -11.70 -8.56
N GLU A 111 14.64 -12.30 -9.02
CA GLU A 111 13.49 -12.66 -8.20
C GLU A 111 13.75 -13.86 -7.27
N LYS A 112 14.64 -14.78 -7.64
CA LYS A 112 15.09 -15.87 -6.76
C LYS A 112 15.89 -15.39 -5.56
N GLN A 113 16.55 -14.23 -5.66
CA GLN A 113 17.34 -13.66 -4.58
C GLN A 113 16.49 -12.89 -3.58
N ASP A 114 15.36 -12.31 -4.02
CA ASP A 114 14.40 -11.58 -3.19
C ASP A 114 13.27 -12.48 -2.66
N LEU A 115 13.04 -13.63 -3.24
CA LEU A 115 12.14 -14.68 -2.76
C LEU A 115 12.81 -15.51 -1.65
N LYS A 116 13.36 -14.84 -0.65
CA LYS A 116 13.57 -15.46 0.64
C LYS A 116 12.17 -15.69 1.21
N TYR A 117 11.61 -16.86 0.89
CA TYR A 117 10.31 -17.24 1.40
C TYR A 117 10.29 -17.05 2.90
N LYS A 118 9.36 -16.25 3.38
CA LYS A 118 9.09 -16.10 4.81
C LYS A 118 8.85 -17.49 5.39
N THR A 119 9.32 -17.72 6.58
CA THR A 119 9.02 -18.96 7.30
C THR A 119 7.52 -19.08 7.56
N PRO A 120 6.98 -20.27 7.80
CA PRO A 120 5.58 -20.41 8.18
C PRO A 120 5.17 -19.55 9.38
N GLU A 121 6.09 -19.36 10.34
CA GLU A 121 5.88 -18.53 11.51
C GLU A 121 5.77 -17.05 11.14
N GLU A 122 6.67 -16.54 10.28
CA GLU A 122 6.61 -15.17 9.76
C GLU A 122 5.32 -14.93 8.97
N LEU A 123 4.90 -15.90 8.15
CA LEU A 123 3.65 -15.82 7.42
C LEU A 123 2.41 -15.81 8.31
N ARG A 124 2.43 -16.55 9.43
CA ARG A 124 1.36 -16.49 10.43
C ARG A 124 1.33 -15.14 11.15
N LEU A 125 2.49 -14.54 11.41
CA LEU A 125 2.58 -13.18 11.97
C LEU A 125 2.03 -12.15 11.00
N ASP A 126 2.42 -12.20 9.73
CA ASP A 126 1.87 -11.33 8.69
C ASP A 126 0.34 -11.44 8.61
N ALA A 127 -0.18 -12.68 8.62
CA ALA A 127 -1.62 -12.90 8.61
C ALA A 127 -2.32 -12.22 9.80
N ARG A 128 -1.74 -12.34 11.00
CA ARG A 128 -2.27 -11.63 12.18
C ARG A 128 -2.27 -10.12 12.00
N VAL A 129 -1.18 -9.56 11.47
CA VAL A 129 -1.08 -8.12 11.24
C VAL A 129 -2.18 -7.65 10.29
N TYR A 130 -2.35 -8.30 9.14
CA TYR A 130 -3.38 -7.91 8.17
C TYR A 130 -4.79 -8.06 8.72
N LEU A 131 -5.11 -9.20 9.33
CA LEU A 131 -6.45 -9.46 9.86
C LEU A 131 -6.78 -8.58 11.08
N SER A 132 -5.81 -8.31 11.96
CA SER A 132 -6.01 -7.39 13.09
C SER A 132 -6.22 -5.97 12.63
N ARG A 133 -5.47 -5.51 11.63
CA ARG A 133 -5.65 -4.20 11.01
C ARG A 133 -7.03 -4.08 10.35
N LEU A 134 -7.50 -5.14 9.66
CA LEU A 134 -8.85 -5.17 9.11
C LEU A 134 -9.90 -4.94 10.21
N LEU A 135 -9.79 -5.65 11.34
CA LEU A 135 -10.76 -5.51 12.43
C LEU A 135 -10.72 -4.14 13.11
N ALA A 136 -9.51 -3.54 13.22
CA ALA A 136 -9.32 -2.25 13.86
C ALA A 136 -9.81 -1.10 12.97
N ASP A 137 -9.39 -1.09 11.70
CA ASP A 137 -9.62 0.04 10.80
C ASP A 137 -10.98 -0.05 10.09
N TYR A 138 -11.52 -1.28 9.90
CA TYR A 138 -12.76 -1.55 9.15
C TYR A 138 -13.78 -2.35 9.95
N PRO A 139 -14.32 -1.81 11.06
CA PRO A 139 -15.22 -2.54 11.97
C PRO A 139 -16.51 -3.00 11.31
N ASN A 140 -16.93 -2.35 10.22
CA ASN A 140 -18.15 -2.67 9.47
C ASN A 140 -17.88 -3.50 8.20
N SER A 141 -16.67 -4.04 8.03
CA SER A 141 -16.33 -4.87 6.88
C SER A 141 -17.15 -6.16 6.84
N THR A 142 -17.55 -6.57 5.64
CA THR A 142 -18.21 -7.86 5.40
C THR A 142 -17.31 -9.05 5.71
N PHE A 143 -15.99 -8.85 5.74
CA PHE A 143 -14.98 -9.87 6.05
C PHE A 143 -14.70 -10.03 7.55
N ARG A 144 -15.30 -9.17 8.39
CA ARG A 144 -15.04 -9.13 9.83
C ARG A 144 -15.20 -10.50 10.50
N SER A 145 -16.33 -11.17 10.31
CA SER A 145 -16.63 -12.44 10.95
C SER A 145 -15.61 -13.52 10.59
N GLN A 146 -15.20 -13.58 9.32
CA GLN A 146 -14.20 -14.53 8.86
C GLN A 146 -12.82 -14.18 9.46
N ALA A 147 -12.42 -12.91 9.42
CA ALA A 147 -11.15 -12.46 10.00
C ALA A 147 -11.05 -12.76 11.51
N GLU A 148 -12.12 -12.60 12.27
CA GLU A 148 -12.17 -12.99 13.69
C GLU A 148 -12.01 -14.51 13.89
N SER A 149 -12.59 -15.30 13.00
CA SER A 149 -12.45 -16.76 13.02
C SER A 149 -11.00 -17.18 12.72
N ASP A 150 -10.39 -16.56 11.73
CA ASP A 150 -9.04 -16.86 11.27
C ASP A 150 -8.00 -16.45 12.32
N LEU A 151 -8.19 -15.30 12.98
CA LEU A 151 -7.34 -14.89 14.09
C LEU A 151 -7.40 -15.87 15.26
N ARG A 152 -8.59 -16.40 15.57
CA ARG A 152 -8.73 -17.44 16.59
C ARG A 152 -8.01 -18.74 16.19
N ALA A 153 -8.09 -19.12 14.92
CA ALA A 153 -7.41 -20.30 14.40
C ALA A 153 -5.87 -20.16 14.42
N LEU A 154 -5.37 -18.94 14.21
CA LEU A 154 -3.94 -18.65 14.31
C LEU A 154 -3.40 -18.73 15.75
N GLY A 155 -4.27 -18.62 16.77
CA GLY A 155 -3.90 -18.62 18.18
C GLY A 155 -3.12 -17.39 18.62
N GLU A 156 -2.61 -17.40 19.84
CA GLU A 156 -1.79 -16.32 20.38
C GLU A 156 -0.40 -16.29 19.73
N PRO A 157 0.14 -15.10 19.37
CA PRO A 157 1.48 -15.00 18.80
C PRO A 157 2.51 -15.45 19.85
N PRO A 158 3.63 -16.10 19.45
CA PRO A 158 4.70 -16.43 20.37
C PRO A 158 5.22 -15.15 21.03
N ALA A 159 5.43 -15.19 22.36
CA ALA A 159 5.81 -14.03 23.18
C ALA A 159 7.05 -13.26 22.67
N ALA A 160 7.94 -13.92 21.91
CA ALA A 160 9.13 -13.32 21.32
C ALA A 160 8.87 -12.49 20.05
N ALA A 161 7.65 -12.52 19.50
CA ALA A 161 7.32 -11.90 18.22
C ALA A 161 6.55 -10.58 18.35
N LEU A 162 6.20 -10.18 19.57
CA LEU A 162 5.59 -8.87 19.81
C LEU A 162 6.68 -7.79 19.67
N PRO A 163 6.52 -6.78 18.80
CA PRO A 163 7.43 -5.65 18.78
C PRO A 163 7.39 -5.01 20.16
N THR A 164 8.53 -5.01 20.86
CA THR A 164 8.69 -4.25 22.10
C THR A 164 8.54 -2.78 21.73
N VAL A 165 7.37 -2.21 21.97
CA VAL A 165 7.18 -0.77 21.90
C VAL A 165 7.92 -0.20 23.10
N GLU A 166 9.19 0.19 22.90
CA GLU A 166 9.89 1.00 23.89
C GLU A 166 9.09 2.30 24.08
N PRO A 167 8.68 2.61 25.31
CA PRO A 167 8.02 3.88 25.56
C PRO A 167 8.99 5.02 25.17
N PRO A 168 8.50 6.10 24.55
CA PRO A 168 9.34 7.23 24.16
C PRO A 168 10.10 7.76 25.38
N PRO A 169 11.39 8.13 25.25
CA PRO A 169 12.19 8.62 26.35
C PRO A 169 11.51 9.84 26.98
N VAL A 170 11.17 9.72 28.27
CA VAL A 170 10.61 10.81 29.07
C VAL A 170 11.69 11.89 29.17
N LYS A 171 11.49 13.03 28.51
CA LYS A 171 12.35 14.20 28.69
C LYS A 171 12.26 14.64 30.14
N PRO A 172 13.40 14.81 30.86
CA PRO A 172 13.36 15.37 32.20
C PRO A 172 12.85 16.81 32.17
N PRO A 173 12.08 17.26 33.18
CA PRO A 173 11.61 18.64 33.26
C PRO A 173 12.83 19.59 33.42
N GLN A 174 12.82 20.67 32.59
CA GLN A 174 13.78 21.80 32.71
C GLN A 174 13.30 22.76 33.78
#